data_f515575ccad870dcf0becd4af1ac2270
#
_entry.id   f515575ccad870dcf0becd4af1ac2270
#
_cell.length_a   1.000
_cell.length_b   1.000
_cell.length_c   1.000
_cell.angle_alpha   90.00
_cell.angle_beta   90.00
_cell.angle_gamma   90.00
#
_symmetry.space_group_name_H-M   'P 1'
#
loop_
_entity.id
_entity.type
_entity.pdbx_description
1 polymer ?
#
loop_
_entity_poly.entity_id
_entity_poly.type
_entity_poly.pdbx_seq_one_letter_code
_entity_poly.pdbx_strand_id
1 'polypeptide(L)'
;MFAGFRKLDNLVVIVDNNGLQIDGPIDQVCSPYPIDKKFEAFNFHVINVDAHDFDALRAAFKEARETKGQPTAIIAHSLKGKGVSFMEGQVAWHGVAPNDEEYAIAMADLEKIGKELEG
;
A
#
# COMPACT_ATOMS: atom_id res chain seq x y z
N MET A 1 -0.67 13.82 -15.28
CA MET A 1 -0.40 14.28 -16.67
C MET A 1 1.00 14.86 -16.85
N PHE A 2 1.38 15.91 -16.12
CA PHE A 2 2.67 16.60 -16.35
C PHE A 2 3.89 15.66 -16.25
N ALA A 3 3.95 14.81 -15.24
CA ALA A 3 5.06 13.87 -15.05
C ALA A 3 5.23 12.90 -16.24
N GLY A 4 4.12 12.32 -16.74
CA GLY A 4 4.15 11.46 -17.92
C GLY A 4 4.55 12.23 -19.19
N PHE A 5 3.99 13.43 -19.38
CA PHE A 5 4.39 14.30 -20.50
C PHE A 5 5.89 14.64 -20.49
N ARG A 6 6.45 14.94 -19.32
CA ARG A 6 7.87 15.26 -19.12
C ARG A 6 8.77 14.04 -19.04
N LYS A 7 8.19 12.83 -19.08
CA LYS A 7 8.92 11.55 -19.02
C LYS A 7 9.85 11.46 -17.80
N LEU A 8 9.31 11.81 -16.60
CA LEU A 8 10.10 11.83 -15.37
C LEU A 8 10.40 10.41 -14.90
N ASP A 9 11.37 9.76 -15.50
CA ASP A 9 11.73 8.36 -15.24
C ASP A 9 12.48 8.12 -13.92
N ASN A 10 12.73 9.17 -13.17
CA ASN A 10 13.23 9.15 -11.80
C ASN A 10 12.13 9.39 -10.74
N LEU A 11 10.85 9.52 -11.17
CA LEU A 11 9.70 9.65 -10.28
C LEU A 11 9.04 8.30 -10.08
N VAL A 12 8.91 7.89 -8.82
CA VAL A 12 8.10 6.74 -8.40
C VAL A 12 6.99 7.23 -7.48
N VAL A 13 5.75 6.93 -7.83
CA VAL A 13 4.56 7.18 -7.00
C VAL A 13 4.11 5.86 -6.41
N ILE A 14 3.92 5.81 -5.10
CA ILE A 14 3.38 4.64 -4.41
C ILE A 14 1.98 4.96 -3.94
N VAL A 15 1.02 4.12 -4.30
CA VAL A 15 -0.37 4.18 -3.83
C VAL A 15 -0.57 3.07 -2.81
N ASP A 16 -0.77 3.43 -1.54
CA ASP A 16 -1.23 2.49 -0.52
C ASP A 16 -2.72 2.23 -0.76
N ASN A 17 -3.01 1.13 -1.47
CA ASN A 17 -4.36 0.74 -1.82
C ASN A 17 -4.92 -0.25 -0.80
N ASN A 18 -5.28 0.23 0.37
CA ASN A 18 -5.79 -0.56 1.49
C ASN A 18 -7.32 -0.77 1.47
N GLY A 19 -8.01 -0.28 0.44
CA GLY A 19 -9.46 -0.47 0.26
C GLY A 19 -10.36 0.34 1.19
N LEU A 20 -9.78 1.18 2.05
CA LEU A 20 -10.51 1.95 3.06
C LEU A 20 -10.23 3.45 2.94
N GLN A 21 -11.16 4.25 3.43
CA GLN A 21 -10.97 5.65 3.74
C GLN A 21 -11.67 5.98 5.07
N ILE A 22 -11.54 7.21 5.57
CA ILE A 22 -12.01 7.63 6.90
C ILE A 22 -13.46 7.23 7.18
N ASP A 23 -14.35 7.29 6.17
CA ASP A 23 -15.80 7.09 6.32
C ASP A 23 -16.25 5.66 6.01
N GLY A 24 -15.37 4.77 5.55
CA GLY A 24 -15.74 3.38 5.25
C GLY A 24 -14.95 2.73 4.11
N PRO A 25 -15.49 1.63 3.55
CA PRO A 25 -14.93 1.01 2.36
C PRO A 25 -14.88 2.01 1.19
N ILE A 26 -13.75 2.05 0.49
CA ILE A 26 -13.47 3.08 -0.50
C ILE A 26 -14.43 3.03 -1.71
N ASP A 27 -14.93 1.86 -2.05
CA ASP A 27 -15.91 1.63 -3.12
C ASP A 27 -17.31 2.16 -2.79
N GLN A 28 -17.64 2.25 -1.49
CA GLN A 28 -18.93 2.76 -1.00
C GLN A 28 -18.92 4.26 -0.73
N VAL A 29 -17.74 4.83 -0.45
CA VAL A 29 -17.62 6.26 -0.14
C VAL A 29 -17.32 7.08 -1.39
N CYS A 30 -16.19 6.84 -2.04
CA CYS A 30 -15.79 7.47 -3.28
C CYS A 30 -14.74 6.60 -3.99
N SER A 31 -15.19 5.73 -4.88
CA SER A 31 -14.31 4.78 -5.55
C SER A 31 -13.29 5.47 -6.46
N PRO A 32 -11.98 5.32 -6.24
CA PRO A 32 -10.93 5.79 -7.13
C PRO A 32 -10.66 4.82 -8.28
N TYR A 33 -11.29 3.64 -8.28
CA TYR A 33 -10.99 2.57 -9.24
C TYR A 33 -11.48 2.90 -10.67
N PRO A 34 -10.82 2.35 -11.69
CA PRO A 34 -9.56 1.60 -11.64
C PRO A 34 -8.36 2.56 -11.51
N ILE A 35 -7.56 2.44 -10.45
CA ILE A 35 -6.42 3.33 -10.18
C ILE A 35 -5.30 3.10 -11.20
N ASP A 36 -4.97 1.85 -11.46
CA ASP A 36 -3.96 1.41 -12.42
C ASP A 36 -4.18 2.02 -13.80
N LYS A 37 -5.40 1.90 -14.34
CA LYS A 37 -5.76 2.43 -15.66
C LYS A 37 -5.68 3.96 -15.73
N LYS A 38 -5.94 4.65 -14.63
CA LYS A 38 -5.81 6.11 -14.57
C LYS A 38 -4.34 6.54 -14.67
N PHE A 39 -3.42 5.84 -13.97
CA PHE A 39 -1.99 6.10 -14.12
C PHE A 39 -1.47 5.73 -15.51
N GLU A 40 -1.88 4.59 -16.07
CA GLU A 40 -1.55 4.20 -17.45
C GLU A 40 -1.97 5.28 -18.46
N ALA A 41 -3.20 5.82 -18.32
CA ALA A 41 -3.71 6.88 -19.20
C ALA A 41 -2.89 8.18 -19.11
N PHE A 42 -2.13 8.39 -18.03
CA PHE A 42 -1.20 9.49 -17.88
C PHE A 42 0.25 9.15 -18.27
N ASN A 43 0.46 8.02 -18.96
CA ASN A 43 1.76 7.51 -19.40
C ASN A 43 2.71 7.15 -18.25
N PHE A 44 2.19 6.58 -17.17
CA PHE A 44 3.00 5.93 -16.14
C PHE A 44 3.18 4.45 -16.49
N HIS A 45 4.37 3.94 -16.21
CA HIS A 45 4.55 2.50 -16.02
C HIS A 45 3.89 2.08 -14.72
N VAL A 46 3.00 1.08 -14.76
CA VAL A 46 2.22 0.68 -13.59
C VAL A 46 2.60 -0.72 -13.13
N ILE A 47 2.87 -0.85 -11.84
CA ILE A 47 3.19 -2.11 -11.19
C ILE A 47 2.17 -2.34 -10.08
N ASN A 48 1.44 -3.46 -10.13
CA ASN A 48 0.58 -3.90 -9.04
C ASN A 48 1.35 -4.89 -8.17
N VAL A 49 1.33 -4.70 -6.85
CA VAL A 49 2.13 -5.52 -5.91
C VAL A 49 1.38 -5.75 -4.61
N ASP A 50 1.58 -6.92 -3.99
CA ASP A 50 1.20 -7.14 -2.59
C ASP A 50 2.14 -6.32 -1.69
N ALA A 51 1.57 -5.40 -0.90
CA ALA A 51 2.32 -4.54 -0.01
C ALA A 51 2.94 -5.27 1.20
N HIS A 52 2.55 -6.51 1.43
CA HIS A 52 3.05 -7.34 2.55
C HIS A 52 4.06 -8.41 2.09
N ASP A 53 4.34 -8.49 0.79
CA ASP A 53 5.40 -9.33 0.21
C ASP A 53 6.65 -8.47 -0.05
N PHE A 54 7.67 -8.63 0.81
CA PHE A 54 8.92 -7.87 0.71
C PHE A 54 9.74 -8.20 -0.54
N ASP A 55 9.66 -9.42 -1.06
CA ASP A 55 10.38 -9.79 -2.28
C ASP A 55 9.69 -9.21 -3.51
N ALA A 56 8.36 -9.23 -3.54
CA ALA A 56 7.59 -8.54 -4.57
C ALA A 56 7.83 -7.02 -4.55
N LEU A 57 7.89 -6.39 -3.37
CA LEU A 57 8.23 -4.96 -3.24
C LEU A 57 9.64 -4.66 -3.75
N ARG A 58 10.65 -5.48 -3.39
CA ARG A 58 12.02 -5.33 -3.90
C ARG A 58 12.08 -5.43 -5.42
N ALA A 59 11.34 -6.40 -6.01
CA ALA A 59 11.24 -6.55 -7.45
C ALA A 59 10.60 -5.33 -8.10
N ALA A 60 9.49 -4.81 -7.54
CA ALA A 60 8.81 -3.61 -8.02
C ALA A 60 9.72 -2.37 -8.00
N PHE A 61 10.48 -2.17 -6.92
CA PHE A 61 11.44 -1.06 -6.85
C PHE A 61 12.61 -1.22 -7.82
N LYS A 62 13.06 -2.45 -8.08
CA LYS A 62 14.08 -2.71 -9.10
C LYS A 62 13.54 -2.37 -10.48
N GLU A 63 12.36 -2.86 -10.84
CA GLU A 63 11.69 -2.58 -12.11
C GLU A 63 11.47 -1.08 -12.31
N ALA A 64 11.02 -0.35 -11.27
CA ALA A 64 10.86 1.09 -11.31
C ALA A 64 12.18 1.84 -11.63
N ARG A 65 13.32 1.39 -11.09
CA ARG A 65 14.64 1.98 -11.39
C ARG A 65 15.11 1.69 -12.82
N GLU A 66 14.75 0.55 -13.37
CA GLU A 66 15.12 0.12 -14.73
C GLU A 66 14.20 0.74 -15.80
N THR A 67 12.98 1.16 -15.43
CA THR A 67 12.04 1.84 -16.32
C THR A 67 12.57 3.22 -16.74
N LYS A 68 12.64 3.45 -18.05
CA LYS A 68 13.12 4.69 -18.63
C LYS A 68 12.09 5.35 -19.55
N GLY A 69 12.15 6.68 -19.60
CA GLY A 69 11.31 7.48 -20.46
C GLY A 69 9.85 7.66 -19.98
N GLN A 70 9.51 7.17 -18.79
CA GLN A 70 8.21 7.37 -18.17
C GLN A 70 8.32 7.21 -16.65
N PRO A 71 7.48 7.92 -15.85
CA PRO A 71 7.41 7.71 -14.41
C PRO A 71 6.76 6.37 -14.09
N THR A 72 7.00 5.85 -12.88
CA THR A 72 6.40 4.60 -12.40
C THR A 72 5.37 4.85 -11.32
N ALA A 73 4.25 4.14 -11.36
CA ALA A 73 3.27 4.07 -10.27
C ALA A 73 3.22 2.63 -9.74
N ILE A 74 3.51 2.46 -8.46
CA ILE A 74 3.37 1.19 -7.74
C ILE A 74 2.05 1.22 -6.99
N ILE A 75 1.11 0.37 -7.37
CA ILE A 75 -0.16 0.19 -6.68
C ILE A 75 0.05 -0.94 -5.67
N ALA A 76 0.28 -0.55 -4.43
CA ALA A 76 0.58 -1.46 -3.34
C ALA A 76 -0.73 -1.88 -2.65
N HIS A 77 -1.18 -3.11 -2.90
CA HIS A 77 -2.37 -3.67 -2.27
C HIS A 77 -2.04 -4.08 -0.85
N SER A 78 -2.59 -3.37 0.12
CA SER A 78 -2.32 -3.55 1.54
C SER A 78 -3.58 -3.89 2.33
N LEU A 79 -3.37 -4.43 3.52
CA LEU A 79 -4.40 -4.59 4.54
C LEU A 79 -4.11 -3.59 5.66
N LYS A 80 -5.03 -2.63 5.88
CA LYS A 80 -4.90 -1.67 6.99
C LYS A 80 -4.77 -2.42 8.32
N GLY A 81 -3.81 -2.03 9.15
CA GLY A 81 -3.59 -2.64 10.47
C GLY A 81 -2.99 -4.05 10.45
N LYS A 82 -2.38 -4.47 9.31
CA LYS A 82 -1.79 -5.80 9.13
C LYS A 82 -0.89 -6.22 10.29
N GLY A 83 -1.14 -7.41 10.82
CA GLY A 83 -0.37 -8.01 11.90
C GLY A 83 -0.97 -7.78 13.30
N VAL A 84 -2.01 -6.95 13.43
CA VAL A 84 -2.70 -6.72 14.71
C VAL A 84 -4.17 -7.13 14.56
N SER A 85 -4.57 -8.20 15.23
CA SER A 85 -5.84 -8.92 15.00
C SER A 85 -7.08 -8.02 15.06
N PHE A 86 -7.14 -7.08 16.00
CA PHE A 86 -8.28 -6.18 16.16
C PHE A 86 -8.22 -4.92 15.28
N MET A 87 -7.09 -4.65 14.59
CA MET A 87 -6.90 -3.50 13.71
C MET A 87 -7.09 -3.85 12.23
N GLU A 88 -6.88 -5.11 11.85
CA GLU A 88 -6.93 -5.52 10.45
C GLU A 88 -8.27 -5.18 9.80
N GLY A 89 -8.22 -4.41 8.71
CA GLY A 89 -9.39 -4.00 7.94
C GLY A 89 -10.36 -3.04 8.66
N GLN A 90 -9.96 -2.46 9.80
CA GLN A 90 -10.83 -1.61 10.61
C GLN A 90 -10.60 -0.12 10.36
N VAL A 91 -11.63 0.57 9.85
CA VAL A 91 -11.62 2.02 9.60
C VAL A 91 -11.36 2.81 10.89
N ALA A 92 -11.91 2.35 12.02
CA ALA A 92 -11.83 3.04 13.31
C ALA A 92 -10.40 3.37 13.74
N TRP A 93 -9.41 2.63 13.27
CA TRP A 93 -7.99 2.85 13.59
C TRP A 93 -7.28 3.89 12.71
N HIS A 94 -8.03 4.72 11.98
CA HIS A 94 -7.43 5.76 11.14
C HIS A 94 -6.78 6.90 11.94
N GLY A 95 -7.23 7.19 13.11
CA GLY A 95 -6.72 8.34 13.89
C GLY A 95 -6.75 8.12 15.40
N VAL A 96 -6.77 6.87 15.84
CA VAL A 96 -6.86 6.48 17.26
C VAL A 96 -5.60 5.73 17.66
N ALA A 97 -5.06 6.05 18.83
CA ALA A 97 -4.00 5.28 19.45
C ALA A 97 -4.60 4.16 20.32
N PRO A 98 -3.97 2.98 20.40
CA PRO A 98 -4.41 1.92 21.31
C PRO A 98 -4.24 2.35 22.77
N ASN A 99 -5.15 1.91 23.64
CA ASN A 99 -4.98 1.98 25.08
C ASN A 99 -3.98 0.89 25.58
N ASP A 100 -3.70 0.85 26.89
CA ASP A 100 -2.69 -0.07 27.44
C ASP A 100 -3.06 -1.56 27.22
N GLU A 101 -4.33 -1.91 27.32
CA GLU A 101 -4.81 -3.30 27.10
C GLU A 101 -4.69 -3.68 25.62
N GLU A 102 -5.14 -2.81 24.72
CA GLU A 102 -5.03 -2.97 23.27
C GLU A 102 -3.55 -3.01 22.82
N TYR A 103 -2.70 -2.18 23.41
CA TYR A 103 -1.27 -2.22 23.17
C TYR A 103 -0.64 -3.55 23.54
N ALA A 104 -1.02 -4.11 24.69
CA ALA A 104 -0.53 -5.44 25.11
C ALA A 104 -0.93 -6.55 24.13
N ILE A 105 -2.18 -6.51 23.63
CA ILE A 105 -2.65 -7.48 22.62
C ILE A 105 -1.89 -7.30 21.31
N ALA A 106 -1.74 -6.05 20.83
CA ALA A 106 -1.01 -5.76 19.60
C ALA A 106 0.44 -6.25 19.65
N MET A 107 1.13 -6.03 20.77
CA MET A 107 2.50 -6.51 20.96
C MET A 107 2.58 -8.03 20.96
N ALA A 108 1.61 -8.72 21.57
CA ALA A 108 1.57 -10.19 21.57
C ALA A 108 1.33 -10.76 20.16
N ASP A 109 0.45 -10.14 19.37
CA ASP A 109 0.22 -10.51 17.98
C ASP A 109 1.51 -10.37 17.13
N LEU A 110 2.20 -9.23 17.28
CA LEU A 110 3.44 -8.96 16.54
C LEU A 110 4.60 -9.87 16.97
N GLU A 111 4.73 -10.17 18.27
CA GLU A 111 5.73 -11.12 18.77
C GLU A 111 5.52 -12.53 18.23
N LYS A 112 4.25 -12.96 18.10
CA LYS A 112 3.93 -14.25 17.50
C LYS A 112 4.38 -14.32 16.05
N ILE A 113 4.08 -13.29 15.25
CA ILE A 113 4.49 -13.21 13.85
C ILE A 113 6.02 -13.16 13.75
N GLY A 114 6.70 -12.39 14.62
CA GLY A 114 8.16 -12.33 14.65
C GLY A 114 8.81 -13.71 14.85
N LYS A 115 8.29 -14.49 15.81
CA LYS A 115 8.77 -15.87 16.05
C LYS A 115 8.54 -16.82 14.87
N GLU A 116 7.42 -16.66 14.15
CA GLU A 116 7.13 -17.45 12.95
C GLU A 116 8.09 -17.13 11.79
N LEU A 117 8.60 -15.90 11.72
CA LEU A 117 9.56 -15.47 10.69
C LEU A 117 11.02 -15.86 11.01
N GLU A 118 11.35 -16.07 12.29
CA GLU A 118 12.70 -16.45 12.74
C GLU A 118 12.93 -17.98 12.73
N GLY A 119 11.87 -18.78 12.67
CA GLY A 119 11.90 -20.26 12.70
C GLY A 119 11.98 -20.90 11.34
#